data_c857cf6f2abc76425828be5908fb837e
#
_entry.id   c857cf6f2abc76425828be5908fb837e
#
_cell.length_a   1.000
_cell.length_b   1.000
_cell.length_c   1.000
_cell.angle_alpha   90.00
_cell.angle_beta   90.00
_cell.angle_gamma   90.00
#
_symmetry.space_group_name_H-M   'P 1'
#
loop_
_entity.id
_entity.type
_entity.pdbx_description
1 polymer ?
#
loop_
_entity_poly.entity_id
_entity_poly.type
_entity_poly.pdbx_seq_one_letter_code
_entity_poly.pdbx_strand_id
1 'polypeptide(L)'
;MFEDTFLRYLGMILFAGVVFAYLGRALKVPSLVMYMIAGILLGPVLGLVEMEEALELIAEVGIILLLFLVGLELSLDRIRDVGKVALFAGIGQVLFTAAGGMVVCLLLGFSLMQSVFLSVALTFSSTVVVVKLLDLKGEIDHLYGRIAIGIFLVQDLVVILVMTFLAGLGSATAGEGEVIAEEAAWWTTAADIGLAFVGMGFLLAFVLVASKYILPKPFSWAARSPETVFIWSLAWCFLIVLLAKFLNLSEEIGAFLAGLSLAQLPYHKDLERRVHPLMNFFIAVFFVTLGVQMEFTAAFENLGAVLILSLFVLIGNPFIFMLIITRMKYKEKTAFKTSVTVAQISEFSFIFAYMGIAAGLIGLDLMSIISAVGLITIAVSAYMILYSDPLYEWCRKFRLLAPFKARQGEDREEKEKRVGHVAIVGMNGLGRRIAEALVERGERVLGIDNDPGKLEGLGVEGLIGNVEDLSVREEAELESAKMVISALQIEDTNLILAWHCQECGVPFVVNAFDLSIIPDLLELNSAYLMTPFIDGLKMQEEILEKMEGLHK
;
A
#
# COMPACT_ATOMS: atom_id res chain seq x y z
N MET A 1 -35.71 -2.43 -19.22
CA MET A 1 -34.94 -1.41 -19.96
C MET A 1 -33.79 -0.84 -19.11
N PHE A 2 -34.01 -0.40 -17.87
CA PHE A 2 -32.92 0.08 -16.98
C PHE A 2 -31.88 -1.00 -16.62
N GLU A 3 -32.32 -2.22 -16.28
CA GLU A 3 -31.39 -3.31 -15.93
C GLU A 3 -30.49 -3.74 -17.08
N ASP A 4 -30.97 -3.74 -18.31
CA ASP A 4 -30.19 -4.13 -19.49
C ASP A 4 -29.09 -3.10 -19.79
N THR A 5 -29.34 -1.80 -19.56
CA THR A 5 -28.38 -0.72 -19.83
C THR A 5 -27.25 -0.74 -18.81
N PHE A 6 -27.57 -0.90 -17.52
CA PHE A 6 -26.58 -1.01 -16.45
C PHE A 6 -25.61 -2.19 -16.66
N LEU A 7 -26.15 -3.40 -16.90
CA LEU A 7 -25.30 -4.59 -17.14
C LEU A 7 -24.41 -4.42 -18.39
N ARG A 8 -24.95 -3.78 -19.43
CA ARG A 8 -24.19 -3.46 -20.63
C ARG A 8 -23.04 -2.50 -20.34
N TYR A 9 -23.29 -1.42 -19.62
CA TYR A 9 -22.26 -0.45 -19.25
C TYR A 9 -21.22 -1.05 -18.34
N LEU A 10 -21.62 -1.78 -17.31
CA LEU A 10 -20.68 -2.47 -16.41
C LEU A 10 -19.83 -3.49 -17.16
N GLY A 11 -20.44 -4.23 -18.09
CA GLY A 11 -19.71 -5.17 -18.95
C GLY A 11 -18.67 -4.48 -19.85
N MET A 12 -19.04 -3.33 -20.44
CA MET A 12 -18.12 -2.53 -21.27
C MET A 12 -16.97 -1.97 -20.43
N ILE A 13 -17.26 -1.44 -19.24
CA ILE A 13 -16.27 -0.91 -18.29
C ILE A 13 -15.27 -1.99 -17.90
N LEU A 14 -15.74 -3.17 -17.50
CA LEU A 14 -14.87 -4.26 -17.10
C LEU A 14 -14.04 -4.80 -18.26
N PHE A 15 -14.65 -4.98 -19.42
CA PHE A 15 -13.93 -5.45 -20.61
C PHE A 15 -12.84 -4.47 -21.04
N ALA A 16 -13.17 -3.18 -21.13
CA ALA A 16 -12.20 -2.14 -21.44
C ALA A 16 -11.10 -2.08 -20.35
N GLY A 17 -11.49 -2.15 -19.07
CA GLY A 17 -10.55 -2.20 -17.96
C GLY A 17 -9.52 -3.31 -18.11
N VAL A 18 -9.94 -4.53 -18.45
CA VAL A 18 -9.04 -5.68 -18.68
C VAL A 18 -8.12 -5.44 -19.88
N VAL A 19 -8.66 -4.98 -21.01
CA VAL A 19 -7.87 -4.71 -22.23
C VAL A 19 -6.82 -3.65 -21.96
N PHE A 20 -7.21 -2.55 -21.33
CA PHE A 20 -6.30 -1.46 -21.03
C PHE A 20 -5.29 -1.80 -19.92
N ALA A 21 -5.67 -2.60 -18.92
CA ALA A 21 -4.72 -3.11 -17.92
C ALA A 21 -3.64 -4.00 -18.57
N TYR A 22 -4.04 -4.85 -19.54
CA TYR A 22 -3.09 -5.65 -20.31
C TYR A 22 -2.13 -4.78 -21.14
N LEU A 23 -2.66 -3.77 -21.84
CA LEU A 23 -1.84 -2.80 -22.59
C LEU A 23 -0.91 -2.03 -21.64
N GLY A 24 -1.41 -1.63 -20.47
CA GLY A 24 -0.60 -0.94 -19.46
C GLY A 24 0.58 -1.76 -18.99
N ARG A 25 0.39 -3.05 -18.79
CA ARG A 25 1.48 -3.97 -18.43
C ARG A 25 2.57 -4.02 -19.52
N ALA A 26 2.17 -4.06 -20.79
CA ALA A 26 3.09 -4.05 -21.92
C ALA A 26 3.85 -2.72 -22.04
N LEU A 27 3.18 -1.61 -21.76
CA LEU A 27 3.74 -0.25 -21.81
C LEU A 27 4.43 0.17 -20.51
N LYS A 28 4.38 -0.65 -19.45
CA LYS A 28 4.86 -0.33 -18.09
C LYS A 28 4.19 0.92 -17.50
N VAL A 29 2.91 1.15 -17.83
CA VAL A 29 2.08 2.23 -17.29
C VAL A 29 1.22 1.68 -16.15
N PRO A 30 1.06 2.40 -15.03
CA PRO A 30 0.19 1.99 -13.93
C PRO A 30 -1.25 1.72 -14.39
N SER A 31 -1.87 0.66 -13.84
CA SER A 31 -3.23 0.26 -14.21
C SER A 31 -4.28 1.35 -13.98
N LEU A 32 -4.10 2.19 -12.94
CA LEU A 32 -5.00 3.31 -12.64
C LEU A 32 -5.11 4.30 -13.82
N VAL A 33 -3.96 4.67 -14.40
CA VAL A 33 -3.90 5.53 -15.60
C VAL A 33 -4.62 4.87 -16.76
N MET A 34 -4.42 3.58 -16.95
CA MET A 34 -5.04 2.83 -18.04
C MET A 34 -6.55 2.69 -17.87
N TYR A 35 -7.04 2.56 -16.65
CA TYR A 35 -8.48 2.58 -16.34
C TYR A 35 -9.10 3.95 -16.66
N MET A 36 -8.44 5.04 -16.29
CA MET A 36 -8.91 6.38 -16.66
C MET A 36 -8.95 6.58 -18.17
N ILE A 37 -7.90 6.13 -18.90
CA ILE A 37 -7.86 6.19 -20.37
C ILE A 37 -8.99 5.35 -20.99
N ALA A 38 -9.26 4.16 -20.43
CA ALA A 38 -10.39 3.34 -20.87
C ALA A 38 -11.73 4.06 -20.68
N GLY A 39 -11.92 4.72 -19.55
CA GLY A 39 -13.11 5.54 -19.28
C GLY A 39 -13.26 6.72 -20.23
N ILE A 40 -12.17 7.44 -20.46
CA ILE A 40 -12.12 8.54 -21.44
C ILE A 40 -12.54 8.06 -22.83
N LEU A 41 -12.05 6.89 -23.24
CA LEU A 41 -12.40 6.31 -24.53
C LEU A 41 -13.88 5.92 -24.60
N LEU A 42 -14.41 5.27 -23.56
CA LEU A 42 -15.80 4.79 -23.52
C LEU A 42 -16.83 5.92 -23.39
N GLY A 43 -16.53 6.96 -22.61
CA GLY A 43 -17.40 8.11 -22.37
C GLY A 43 -17.18 9.22 -23.41
N PRO A 44 -16.35 10.22 -23.12
CA PRO A 44 -16.26 11.46 -23.92
C PRO A 44 -15.85 11.26 -25.38
N VAL A 45 -15.05 10.20 -25.71
CA VAL A 45 -14.55 9.97 -27.07
C VAL A 45 -15.54 9.19 -27.92
N LEU A 46 -16.07 8.08 -27.43
CA LEU A 46 -16.94 7.17 -28.19
C LEU A 46 -18.42 7.33 -27.84
N GLY A 47 -18.79 7.95 -26.73
CA GLY A 47 -20.19 8.08 -26.29
C GLY A 47 -20.89 6.73 -26.05
N LEU A 48 -20.15 5.68 -25.67
CA LEU A 48 -20.69 4.34 -25.48
C LEU A 48 -21.24 4.10 -24.08
N VAL A 49 -20.72 4.82 -23.10
CA VAL A 49 -21.10 4.75 -21.70
C VAL A 49 -21.44 6.15 -21.20
N GLU A 50 -22.62 6.28 -20.64
CA GLU A 50 -23.06 7.47 -19.93
C GLU A 50 -23.13 7.20 -18.44
N MET A 51 -22.98 8.23 -17.63
CA MET A 51 -23.05 8.09 -16.18
C MET A 51 -24.48 7.84 -15.75
N GLU A 52 -24.74 6.72 -15.11
CA GLU A 52 -26.00 6.36 -14.48
C GLU A 52 -25.83 6.29 -12.96
N GLU A 53 -26.90 6.56 -12.22
CA GLU A 53 -26.95 6.53 -10.75
C GLU A 53 -26.41 5.21 -10.17
N ALA A 54 -26.69 4.08 -10.84
CA ALA A 54 -26.21 2.77 -10.42
C ALA A 54 -24.66 2.62 -10.55
N LEU A 55 -24.05 3.23 -11.56
CA LEU A 55 -22.59 3.25 -11.71
C LEU A 55 -21.92 4.15 -10.68
N GLU A 56 -22.57 5.26 -10.35
CA GLU A 56 -22.12 6.19 -9.31
C GLU A 56 -22.11 5.51 -7.94
N LEU A 57 -23.17 4.79 -7.58
CA LEU A 57 -23.23 3.99 -6.34
C LEU A 57 -22.12 2.93 -6.26
N ILE A 58 -21.80 2.27 -7.38
CA ILE A 58 -20.69 1.30 -7.38
C ILE A 58 -19.34 1.99 -7.17
N ALA A 59 -19.15 3.17 -7.78
CA ALA A 59 -17.96 3.96 -7.59
C ALA A 59 -17.81 4.43 -6.14
N GLU A 60 -18.89 4.88 -5.48
CA GLU A 60 -18.91 5.24 -4.05
C GLU A 60 -18.56 4.06 -3.15
N VAL A 61 -19.15 2.88 -3.38
CA VAL A 61 -18.77 1.64 -2.68
C VAL A 61 -17.29 1.34 -2.90
N GLY A 62 -16.78 1.61 -4.09
CA GLY A 62 -15.34 1.48 -4.41
C GLY A 62 -14.45 2.36 -3.53
N ILE A 63 -14.83 3.63 -3.35
CA ILE A 63 -14.12 4.57 -2.48
C ILE A 63 -14.16 4.09 -1.02
N ILE A 64 -15.34 3.68 -0.53
CA ILE A 64 -15.53 3.15 0.82
C ILE A 64 -14.59 1.95 1.06
N LEU A 65 -14.56 0.98 0.14
CA LEU A 65 -13.72 -0.21 0.28
C LEU A 65 -12.22 0.11 0.14
N LEU A 66 -11.86 1.08 -0.70
CA LEU A 66 -10.48 1.55 -0.81
C LEU A 66 -10.00 2.15 0.52
N LEU A 67 -10.78 3.05 1.12
CA LEU A 67 -10.42 3.66 2.39
C LEU A 67 -10.44 2.67 3.57
N PHE A 68 -11.35 1.69 3.52
CA PHE A 68 -11.34 0.57 4.46
C PHE A 68 -10.03 -0.23 4.37
N LEU A 69 -9.54 -0.54 3.16
CA LEU A 69 -8.28 -1.25 2.99
C LEU A 69 -7.10 -0.39 3.47
N VAL A 70 -7.05 0.88 3.12
CA VAL A 70 -6.01 1.81 3.60
C VAL A 70 -5.99 1.84 5.13
N GLY A 71 -7.17 1.90 5.76
CA GLY A 71 -7.27 1.77 7.21
C GLY A 71 -6.73 0.44 7.74
N LEU A 72 -6.96 -0.65 7.03
CA LEU A 72 -6.50 -2.00 7.41
C LEU A 72 -4.96 -2.15 7.28
N GLU A 73 -4.35 -1.49 6.30
CA GLU A 73 -2.90 -1.49 6.08
C GLU A 73 -2.15 -0.60 7.09
N LEU A 74 -2.83 0.41 7.66
CA LEU A 74 -2.27 1.32 8.66
C LEU A 74 -2.20 0.67 10.04
N SER A 75 -1.12 -0.07 10.32
CA SER A 75 -0.82 -0.49 11.68
C SER A 75 -0.15 0.64 12.48
N LEU A 76 -0.60 0.86 13.73
CA LEU A 76 -0.01 1.87 14.62
C LEU A 76 1.49 1.61 14.88
N ASP A 77 1.92 0.35 14.81
CA ASP A 77 3.32 -0.02 14.97
C ASP A 77 4.16 0.46 13.78
N ARG A 78 3.68 0.35 12.55
CA ARG A 78 4.36 0.89 11.36
C ARG A 78 4.51 2.42 11.42
N ILE A 79 3.51 3.14 11.93
CA ILE A 79 3.60 4.59 12.14
C ILE A 79 4.70 4.94 13.15
N ARG A 80 4.89 4.12 14.19
CA ARG A 80 5.91 4.33 15.21
C ARG A 80 7.32 4.07 14.70
N ASP A 81 7.49 3.12 13.77
CA ASP A 81 8.76 2.77 13.14
C ASP A 81 9.17 3.76 12.03
N VAL A 82 8.20 4.56 11.54
CA VAL A 82 8.43 5.67 10.60
C VAL A 82 9.27 6.74 11.31
N GLY A 83 10.57 6.71 11.12
CA GLY A 83 11.50 7.60 11.80
C GLY A 83 11.15 9.09 11.66
N LYS A 84 11.73 9.94 12.51
CA LYS A 84 11.55 11.40 12.49
C LYS A 84 11.68 12.03 11.11
N VAL A 85 12.43 11.39 10.21
CA VAL A 85 12.64 11.83 8.84
C VAL A 85 11.37 11.84 8.02
N ALA A 86 10.62 10.75 8.05
CA ALA A 86 9.39 10.64 7.29
C ALA A 86 8.32 11.61 7.80
N LEU A 87 8.25 11.82 9.13
CA LEU A 87 7.34 12.78 9.73
C LEU A 87 7.67 14.22 9.30
N PHE A 88 8.91 14.66 9.48
CA PHE A 88 9.30 16.02 9.11
C PHE A 88 9.30 16.27 7.60
N ALA A 89 9.74 15.27 6.81
CA ALA A 89 9.73 15.38 5.36
C ALA A 89 8.29 15.36 4.80
N GLY A 90 7.42 14.47 5.30
CA GLY A 90 6.03 14.37 4.88
C GLY A 90 5.22 15.63 5.20
N ILE A 91 5.21 16.07 6.46
CA ILE A 91 4.50 17.30 6.86
C ILE A 91 5.11 18.53 6.17
N GLY A 92 6.44 18.63 6.14
CA GLY A 92 7.12 19.74 5.49
C GLY A 92 6.76 19.84 4.00
N GLN A 93 6.75 18.72 3.29
CA GLN A 93 6.36 18.71 1.88
C GLN A 93 4.90 19.15 1.69
N VAL A 94 3.96 18.58 2.43
CA VAL A 94 2.55 18.97 2.32
C VAL A 94 2.39 20.49 2.48
N LEU A 95 3.00 21.07 3.51
CA LEU A 95 2.93 22.51 3.75
C LEU A 95 3.58 23.34 2.63
N PHE A 96 4.80 22.98 2.19
CA PHE A 96 5.50 23.72 1.16
C PHE A 96 4.85 23.56 -0.22
N THR A 97 4.36 22.35 -0.54
CA THR A 97 3.65 22.11 -1.79
C THR A 97 2.29 22.81 -1.82
N ALA A 98 1.53 22.76 -0.73
CA ALA A 98 0.27 23.48 -0.64
C ALA A 98 0.48 24.99 -0.80
N ALA A 99 1.48 25.57 -0.09
CA ALA A 99 1.80 26.99 -0.22
C ALA A 99 2.27 27.35 -1.63
N GLY A 100 3.17 26.58 -2.22
CA GLY A 100 3.66 26.78 -3.59
C GLY A 100 2.57 26.61 -4.64
N GLY A 101 1.76 25.54 -4.51
CA GLY A 101 0.60 25.28 -5.37
C GLY A 101 -0.42 26.40 -5.30
N MET A 102 -0.71 26.92 -4.08
CA MET A 102 -1.61 28.05 -3.88
C MET A 102 -1.13 29.28 -4.64
N VAL A 103 0.15 29.63 -4.52
CA VAL A 103 0.73 30.76 -5.27
C VAL A 103 0.60 30.55 -6.78
N VAL A 104 0.92 29.36 -7.28
CA VAL A 104 0.79 29.04 -8.71
C VAL A 104 -0.66 29.16 -9.17
N CYS A 105 -1.64 28.61 -8.42
CA CYS A 105 -3.05 28.67 -8.76
C CYS A 105 -3.58 30.11 -8.78
N LEU A 106 -3.22 30.93 -7.80
CA LEU A 106 -3.59 32.35 -7.77
C LEU A 106 -2.98 33.13 -8.94
N LEU A 107 -1.76 32.86 -9.33
CA LEU A 107 -1.11 33.47 -10.52
C LEU A 107 -1.76 33.04 -11.82
N LEU A 108 -2.34 31.84 -11.88
CA LEU A 108 -3.13 31.35 -13.02
C LEU A 108 -4.54 31.94 -13.06
N GLY A 109 -4.96 32.72 -12.05
CA GLY A 109 -6.26 33.40 -12.03
C GLY A 109 -7.40 32.61 -11.42
N PHE A 110 -7.12 31.48 -10.76
CA PHE A 110 -8.15 30.73 -10.03
C PHE A 110 -8.63 31.50 -8.79
N SER A 111 -9.90 31.34 -8.44
CA SER A 111 -10.46 31.89 -7.21
C SER A 111 -9.76 31.33 -5.98
N LEU A 112 -9.90 31.99 -4.83
CA LEU A 112 -9.29 31.55 -3.59
C LEU A 112 -9.70 30.10 -3.23
N MET A 113 -10.99 29.78 -3.34
CA MET A 113 -11.52 28.44 -3.04
C MET A 113 -10.95 27.39 -4.00
N GLN A 114 -10.98 27.65 -5.30
CA GLN A 114 -10.39 26.76 -6.31
C GLN A 114 -8.90 26.56 -6.08
N SER A 115 -8.17 27.63 -5.72
CA SER A 115 -6.74 27.55 -5.42
C SER A 115 -6.44 26.71 -4.18
N VAL A 116 -7.29 26.77 -3.14
CA VAL A 116 -7.19 25.89 -1.96
C VAL A 116 -7.36 24.43 -2.38
N PHE A 117 -8.44 24.11 -3.10
CA PHE A 117 -8.70 22.74 -3.53
C PHE A 117 -7.60 22.19 -4.44
N LEU A 118 -7.20 22.96 -5.47
CA LEU A 118 -6.12 22.55 -6.35
C LEU A 118 -4.81 22.34 -5.58
N SER A 119 -4.40 23.32 -4.77
CA SER A 119 -3.13 23.25 -4.04
C SER A 119 -3.08 22.07 -3.08
N VAL A 120 -4.17 21.76 -2.39
CA VAL A 120 -4.27 20.60 -1.50
C VAL A 120 -4.21 19.30 -2.32
N ALA A 121 -4.97 19.20 -3.41
CA ALA A 121 -4.95 18.03 -4.29
C ALA A 121 -3.55 17.73 -4.85
N LEU A 122 -2.71 18.75 -5.09
CA LEU A 122 -1.34 18.60 -5.58
C LEU A 122 -0.34 18.11 -4.51
N THR A 123 -0.72 18.08 -3.22
CA THR A 123 0.19 17.70 -2.13
C THR A 123 0.32 16.20 -1.93
N PHE A 124 -0.69 15.45 -2.30
CA PHE A 124 -0.75 14.02 -2.04
C PHE A 124 -0.06 13.23 -3.13
N SER A 125 0.69 12.19 -2.76
CA SER A 125 1.37 11.31 -3.71
C SER A 125 0.87 9.87 -3.55
N SER A 126 0.72 9.13 -4.66
CA SER A 126 0.18 7.77 -4.61
C SER A 126 1.14 6.77 -3.97
N THR A 127 0.72 6.19 -2.87
CA THR A 127 1.43 5.11 -2.15
C THR A 127 1.41 3.82 -2.98
N VAL A 128 0.24 3.43 -3.48
CA VAL A 128 0.03 2.15 -4.19
C VAL A 128 0.87 2.07 -5.47
N VAL A 129 0.86 3.13 -6.28
CA VAL A 129 1.63 3.15 -7.54
C VAL A 129 3.13 3.07 -7.26
N VAL A 130 3.63 3.83 -6.28
CA VAL A 130 5.06 3.89 -5.99
C VAL A 130 5.56 2.59 -5.38
N VAL A 131 4.86 2.04 -4.39
CA VAL A 131 5.23 0.76 -3.76
C VAL A 131 5.32 -0.34 -4.81
N LYS A 132 4.32 -0.43 -5.71
CA LYS A 132 4.33 -1.42 -6.80
C LYS A 132 5.49 -1.22 -7.78
N LEU A 133 5.87 0.03 -8.10
CA LEU A 133 7.00 0.31 -8.98
C LEU A 133 8.35 0.02 -8.30
N LEU A 134 8.48 0.29 -7.00
CA LEU A 134 9.67 -0.06 -6.22
C LEU A 134 9.81 -1.58 -6.07
N ASP A 135 8.71 -2.30 -5.89
CA ASP A 135 8.65 -3.75 -5.87
C ASP A 135 9.12 -4.36 -7.19
N LEU A 136 8.60 -3.88 -8.31
CA LEU A 136 9.05 -4.29 -9.66
C LEU A 136 10.53 -4.04 -9.93
N LYS A 137 11.15 -3.08 -9.22
CA LYS A 137 12.60 -2.80 -9.28
C LYS A 137 13.41 -3.60 -8.25
N GLY A 138 12.77 -4.30 -7.30
CA GLY A 138 13.44 -4.91 -6.16
C GLY A 138 14.11 -3.89 -5.23
N GLU A 139 13.59 -2.66 -5.17
CA GLU A 139 14.23 -1.55 -4.43
C GLU A 139 13.38 -1.05 -3.23
N ILE A 140 12.34 -1.79 -2.83
CA ILE A 140 11.48 -1.45 -1.67
C ILE A 140 12.31 -1.32 -0.39
N ASP A 141 13.21 -2.25 -0.13
CA ASP A 141 14.01 -2.32 1.10
C ASP A 141 15.22 -1.39 1.08
N HIS A 142 15.52 -0.76 -0.05
CA HIS A 142 16.55 0.26 -0.12
C HIS A 142 16.20 1.45 0.78
N LEU A 143 17.22 2.11 1.34
CA LEU A 143 17.02 3.24 2.26
C LEU A 143 16.05 4.30 1.71
N TYR A 144 16.15 4.64 0.43
CA TYR A 144 15.26 5.61 -0.20
C TYR A 144 13.81 5.10 -0.34
N GLY A 145 13.61 3.80 -0.60
CA GLY A 145 12.29 3.15 -0.65
C GLY A 145 11.61 3.18 0.72
N ARG A 146 12.32 2.78 1.77
CA ARG A 146 11.82 2.84 3.15
C ARG A 146 11.49 4.27 3.59
N ILE A 147 12.31 5.26 3.23
CA ILE A 147 12.02 6.67 3.52
C ILE A 147 10.77 7.11 2.75
N ALA A 148 10.64 6.75 1.48
CA ALA A 148 9.48 7.10 0.66
C ALA A 148 8.19 6.50 1.25
N ILE A 149 8.17 5.21 1.58
CA ILE A 149 7.01 4.54 2.20
C ILE A 149 6.63 5.23 3.51
N GLY A 150 7.62 5.54 4.34
CA GLY A 150 7.38 6.27 5.57
C GLY A 150 6.75 7.65 5.36
N ILE A 151 7.19 8.38 4.34
CA ILE A 151 6.63 9.68 3.95
C ILE A 151 5.18 9.53 3.50
N PHE A 152 4.88 8.53 2.66
CA PHE A 152 3.51 8.27 2.19
C PHE A 152 2.56 7.95 3.33
N LEU A 153 2.97 7.14 4.31
CA LEU A 153 2.17 6.89 5.51
C LEU A 153 1.80 8.18 6.27
N VAL A 154 2.73 9.14 6.34
CA VAL A 154 2.46 10.45 6.94
C VAL A 154 1.52 11.27 6.06
N GLN A 155 1.71 11.24 4.73
CA GLN A 155 0.81 11.93 3.79
C GLN A 155 -0.60 11.37 3.86
N ASP A 156 -0.77 10.05 3.89
CA ASP A 156 -2.08 9.39 3.99
C ASP A 156 -2.81 9.80 5.29
N LEU A 157 -2.09 9.92 6.41
CA LEU A 157 -2.67 10.45 7.63
C LEU A 157 -3.12 11.91 7.47
N VAL A 158 -2.33 12.75 6.79
CA VAL A 158 -2.71 14.14 6.51
C VAL A 158 -3.92 14.22 5.58
N VAL A 159 -3.96 13.37 4.52
CA VAL A 159 -5.12 13.26 3.62
C VAL A 159 -6.39 13.01 4.40
N ILE A 160 -6.38 12.04 5.29
CA ILE A 160 -7.53 11.67 6.11
C ILE A 160 -7.98 12.85 6.98
N LEU A 161 -7.04 13.57 7.60
CA LEU A 161 -7.37 14.75 8.40
C LEU A 161 -8.00 15.85 7.54
N VAL A 162 -7.49 16.07 6.32
CA VAL A 162 -8.01 17.07 5.38
C VAL A 162 -9.40 16.67 4.88
N MET A 163 -9.60 15.41 4.50
CA MET A 163 -10.91 14.89 4.07
C MET A 163 -11.94 14.97 5.19
N THR A 164 -11.53 14.65 6.42
CA THR A 164 -12.36 14.79 7.62
C THR A 164 -12.80 16.23 7.83
N PHE A 165 -11.88 17.17 7.71
CA PHE A 165 -12.19 18.59 7.83
C PHE A 165 -13.16 19.04 6.72
N LEU A 166 -12.94 18.59 5.48
CA LEU A 166 -13.81 18.89 4.36
C LEU A 166 -15.24 18.33 4.56
N ALA A 167 -15.36 17.10 5.04
CA ALA A 167 -16.65 16.48 5.34
C ALA A 167 -17.41 17.23 6.44
N GLY A 168 -16.71 17.74 7.46
CA GLY A 168 -17.30 18.59 8.50
C GLY A 168 -17.80 19.93 7.95
N LEU A 169 -17.11 20.51 6.96
CA LEU A 169 -17.57 21.72 6.28
C LEU A 169 -18.81 21.45 5.40
N GLY A 170 -18.84 20.31 4.67
CA GLY A 170 -19.96 19.93 3.81
C GLY A 170 -21.25 19.68 4.60
N SER A 171 -21.18 19.06 5.77
CA SER A 171 -22.34 18.86 6.64
C SER A 171 -22.89 20.17 7.22
N ALA A 172 -22.03 21.15 7.45
CA ALA A 172 -22.44 22.48 7.92
C ALA A 172 -23.14 23.31 6.83
N THR A 173 -22.88 23.03 5.53
CA THR A 173 -23.50 23.73 4.40
C THR A 173 -24.76 23.04 3.88
N ALA A 174 -24.94 21.73 4.10
CA ALA A 174 -26.07 20.94 3.61
C ALA A 174 -27.35 21.07 4.47
N GLY A 175 -27.28 21.72 5.63
CA GLY A 175 -28.40 21.83 6.58
C GLY A 175 -29.47 22.86 6.25
N GLU A 176 -29.29 23.74 5.24
CA GLU A 176 -30.28 24.77 4.91
C GLU A 176 -30.39 24.99 3.40
N GLY A 177 -31.37 24.32 2.81
CA GLY A 177 -31.88 24.71 1.51
C GLY A 177 -32.75 25.95 1.62
N GLU A 178 -32.13 27.11 1.78
CA GLU A 178 -32.66 28.41 1.34
C GLU A 178 -31.59 29.48 1.62
N VAL A 179 -31.25 30.21 0.58
CA VAL A 179 -30.36 31.37 0.61
C VAL A 179 -30.97 32.45 1.51
N ILE A 180 -30.50 32.51 2.77
CA ILE A 180 -30.58 33.74 3.54
C ILE A 180 -29.13 34.16 3.80
N ALA A 181 -28.58 34.88 2.82
CA ALA A 181 -27.44 35.76 3.05
C ALA A 181 -27.93 36.87 3.96
N GLU A 182 -27.48 36.83 5.18
CA GLU A 182 -27.12 37.90 6.11
C GLU A 182 -27.27 37.37 7.54
N GLU A 183 -26.11 37.29 8.25
CA GLU A 183 -26.00 36.96 9.68
C GLU A 183 -26.21 35.48 10.12
N ALA A 184 -25.82 34.49 9.33
CA ALA A 184 -25.47 33.19 9.96
C ALA A 184 -24.22 33.41 10.83
N ALA A 185 -24.47 33.50 12.12
CA ALA A 185 -23.44 33.87 13.08
C ALA A 185 -22.30 32.86 12.98
N TRP A 186 -21.06 33.29 12.76
CA TRP A 186 -19.83 32.47 12.67
C TRP A 186 -19.73 31.43 13.81
N TRP A 187 -20.42 31.62 14.94
CA TRP A 187 -20.48 30.66 16.04
C TRP A 187 -21.37 29.44 15.76
N THR A 188 -22.38 29.49 14.91
CA THR A 188 -23.16 28.29 14.53
C THR A 188 -22.32 27.38 13.66
N THR A 189 -21.64 27.94 12.65
CA THR A 189 -20.67 27.19 11.84
C THR A 189 -19.52 26.64 12.70
N ALA A 190 -19.01 27.41 13.65
CA ALA A 190 -17.99 26.94 14.59
C ALA A 190 -18.50 25.84 15.54
N ALA A 191 -19.78 25.91 15.96
CA ALA A 191 -20.38 24.88 16.79
C ALA A 191 -20.59 23.57 15.99
N ASP A 192 -21.02 23.63 14.73
CA ASP A 192 -21.20 22.47 13.87
C ASP A 192 -19.86 21.79 13.52
N ILE A 193 -18.83 22.57 13.24
CA ILE A 193 -17.46 22.06 13.08
C ILE A 193 -16.99 21.43 14.40
N GLY A 194 -17.24 22.09 15.54
CA GLY A 194 -16.92 21.56 16.86
C GLY A 194 -17.63 20.22 17.13
N LEU A 195 -18.91 20.11 16.77
CA LEU A 195 -19.69 18.89 16.92
C LEU A 195 -19.16 17.75 16.01
N ALA A 196 -18.77 18.08 14.77
CA ALA A 196 -18.15 17.12 13.87
C ALA A 196 -16.82 16.57 14.44
N PHE A 197 -15.98 17.44 15.03
CA PHE A 197 -14.75 16.99 15.71
C PHE A 197 -15.04 16.14 16.95
N VAL A 198 -16.08 16.46 17.73
CA VAL A 198 -16.51 15.64 18.86
C VAL A 198 -17.04 14.28 18.39
N GLY A 199 -17.87 14.27 17.32
CA GLY A 199 -18.36 13.04 16.70
C GLY A 199 -17.21 12.17 16.16
N MET A 200 -16.23 12.79 15.53
CA MET A 200 -15.00 12.11 15.07
C MET A 200 -14.22 11.53 16.26
N GLY A 201 -13.97 12.31 17.30
CA GLY A 201 -13.29 11.84 18.51
C GLY A 201 -14.03 10.68 19.18
N PHE A 202 -15.36 10.75 19.23
CA PHE A 202 -16.20 9.68 19.73
C PHE A 202 -16.09 8.42 18.86
N LEU A 203 -16.21 8.54 17.52
CA LEU A 203 -16.12 7.42 16.61
C LEU A 203 -14.74 6.76 16.66
N LEU A 204 -13.67 7.55 16.69
CA LEU A 204 -12.30 7.05 16.86
C LEU A 204 -12.13 6.31 18.18
N ALA A 205 -12.58 6.91 19.30
CA ALA A 205 -12.52 6.25 20.60
C ALA A 205 -13.33 4.95 20.63
N PHE A 206 -14.54 4.97 20.08
CA PHE A 206 -15.40 3.78 19.97
C PHE A 206 -14.70 2.66 19.19
N VAL A 207 -14.15 2.97 18.02
CA VAL A 207 -13.47 2.03 17.12
C VAL A 207 -12.22 1.44 17.80
N LEU A 208 -11.39 2.26 18.49
CA LEU A 208 -10.22 1.77 19.22
C LEU A 208 -10.61 0.90 20.43
N VAL A 209 -11.66 1.25 21.15
CA VAL A 209 -12.21 0.42 22.24
C VAL A 209 -12.77 -0.88 21.69
N ALA A 210 -13.51 -0.80 20.58
CA ALA A 210 -14.07 -1.99 19.93
C ALA A 210 -12.97 -2.94 19.43
N SER A 211 -11.89 -2.41 18.85
CA SER A 211 -10.72 -3.18 18.43
C SER A 211 -10.13 -4.01 19.58
N LYS A 212 -10.04 -3.40 20.75
CA LYS A 212 -9.42 -4.04 21.92
C LYS A 212 -10.33 -5.01 22.67
N TYR A 213 -11.63 -4.71 22.78
CA TYR A 213 -12.52 -5.43 23.68
C TYR A 213 -13.67 -6.17 22.99
N ILE A 214 -14.17 -5.65 21.87
CA ILE A 214 -15.36 -6.20 21.19
C ILE A 214 -14.96 -7.15 20.06
N LEU A 215 -14.06 -6.73 19.16
CA LEU A 215 -13.70 -7.45 17.94
C LEU A 215 -12.90 -8.75 18.16
N PRO A 216 -12.01 -8.90 19.16
CA PRO A 216 -11.16 -10.08 19.25
C PRO A 216 -11.94 -11.39 19.35
N LYS A 217 -13.05 -11.43 20.11
CA LYS A 217 -13.85 -12.65 20.33
C LYS A 217 -14.61 -13.08 19.07
N PRO A 218 -15.46 -12.23 18.42
CA PRO A 218 -16.13 -12.59 17.18
C PRO A 218 -15.16 -12.95 16.06
N PHE A 219 -14.07 -12.19 15.91
CA PHE A 219 -13.09 -12.45 14.86
C PHE A 219 -12.27 -13.72 15.09
N SER A 220 -11.96 -14.10 16.33
CA SER A 220 -11.31 -15.39 16.63
C SER A 220 -12.20 -16.57 16.29
N TRP A 221 -13.53 -16.43 16.45
CA TRP A 221 -14.49 -17.42 15.99
C TRP A 221 -14.59 -17.43 14.46
N ALA A 222 -14.69 -16.27 13.83
CA ALA A 222 -14.78 -16.11 12.38
C ALA A 222 -13.50 -16.60 11.68
N ALA A 223 -12.32 -16.46 12.30
CA ALA A 223 -11.02 -16.88 11.76
C ALA A 223 -10.91 -18.39 11.48
N ARG A 224 -11.87 -19.19 11.98
CA ARG A 224 -11.95 -20.62 11.66
C ARG A 224 -12.39 -20.91 10.23
N SER A 225 -13.04 -19.94 9.55
CA SER A 225 -13.46 -20.04 8.17
C SER A 225 -13.06 -18.77 7.41
N PRO A 226 -12.30 -18.92 6.33
CA PRO A 226 -11.89 -17.81 5.48
C PRO A 226 -13.03 -16.93 4.98
N GLU A 227 -14.14 -17.54 4.58
CA GLU A 227 -15.33 -16.84 4.07
C GLU A 227 -16.01 -16.02 5.17
N THR A 228 -16.09 -16.61 6.37
CA THR A 228 -16.72 -15.96 7.52
C THR A 228 -15.96 -14.70 7.94
N VAL A 229 -14.62 -14.75 8.00
CA VAL A 229 -13.79 -13.59 8.34
C VAL A 229 -13.99 -12.45 7.34
N PHE A 230 -14.05 -12.77 6.05
CA PHE A 230 -14.26 -11.77 5.00
C PHE A 230 -15.63 -11.08 5.14
N ILE A 231 -16.71 -11.86 5.29
CA ILE A 231 -18.06 -11.30 5.47
C ILE A 231 -18.14 -10.46 6.74
N TRP A 232 -17.54 -10.92 7.86
CA TRP A 232 -17.52 -10.16 9.10
C TRP A 232 -16.77 -8.84 8.97
N SER A 233 -15.67 -8.82 8.22
CA SER A 233 -14.91 -7.59 7.99
C SER A 233 -15.70 -6.55 7.19
N LEU A 234 -16.41 -7.00 6.14
CA LEU A 234 -17.29 -6.13 5.37
C LEU A 234 -18.49 -5.66 6.20
N ALA A 235 -19.12 -6.56 6.95
CA ALA A 235 -20.22 -6.20 7.84
C ALA A 235 -19.80 -5.16 8.87
N TRP A 236 -18.61 -5.30 9.45
CA TRP A 236 -18.03 -4.31 10.35
C TRP A 236 -17.77 -2.98 9.64
N CYS A 237 -17.17 -3.01 8.44
CA CYS A 237 -16.95 -1.81 7.64
C CYS A 237 -18.24 -1.03 7.45
N PHE A 238 -19.28 -1.66 6.90
CA PHE A 238 -20.54 -0.99 6.64
C PHE A 238 -21.28 -0.57 7.92
N LEU A 239 -21.14 -1.32 9.02
CA LEU A 239 -21.69 -0.90 10.33
C LEU A 239 -21.07 0.43 10.79
N ILE A 240 -19.76 0.59 10.69
CA ILE A 240 -19.08 1.83 11.10
C ILE A 240 -19.38 2.97 10.11
N VAL A 241 -19.50 2.68 8.81
CA VAL A 241 -19.95 3.64 7.80
C VAL A 241 -21.35 4.18 8.16
N LEU A 242 -22.29 3.31 8.47
CA LEU A 242 -23.64 3.71 8.91
C LEU A 242 -23.61 4.51 10.23
N LEU A 243 -22.74 4.14 11.15
CA LEU A 243 -22.57 4.88 12.40
C LEU A 243 -21.95 6.27 12.15
N ALA A 244 -20.98 6.38 11.24
CA ALA A 244 -20.43 7.67 10.81
C ALA A 244 -21.51 8.57 10.21
N LYS A 245 -22.31 8.02 9.29
CA LYS A 245 -23.45 8.72 8.70
C LYS A 245 -24.47 9.17 9.74
N PHE A 246 -24.78 8.33 10.72
CA PHE A 246 -25.67 8.70 11.85
C PHE A 246 -25.11 9.85 12.70
N LEU A 247 -23.79 9.96 12.80
CA LEU A 247 -23.09 11.06 13.50
C LEU A 247 -22.88 12.30 12.60
N ASN A 248 -23.48 12.35 11.41
CA ASN A 248 -23.25 13.38 10.39
C ASN A 248 -21.77 13.52 9.99
N LEU A 249 -21.04 12.41 10.00
CA LEU A 249 -19.67 12.31 9.48
C LEU A 249 -19.72 11.67 8.09
N SER A 250 -18.65 11.86 7.31
CA SER A 250 -18.57 11.23 6.00
C SER A 250 -18.43 9.70 6.09
N GLU A 251 -18.97 9.02 5.09
CA GLU A 251 -18.97 7.55 4.98
C GLU A 251 -17.53 7.03 4.84
N GLU A 252 -16.68 7.79 4.15
CA GLU A 252 -15.27 7.50 3.91
C GLU A 252 -14.47 7.44 5.20
N ILE A 253 -14.73 8.36 6.13
CA ILE A 253 -14.10 8.34 7.46
C ILE A 253 -14.53 7.09 8.23
N GLY A 254 -15.82 6.75 8.16
CA GLY A 254 -16.34 5.53 8.77
C GLY A 254 -15.60 4.29 8.27
N ALA A 255 -15.45 4.17 6.95
CA ALA A 255 -14.75 3.07 6.31
C ALA A 255 -13.27 2.98 6.74
N PHE A 256 -12.57 4.11 6.71
CA PHE A 256 -11.17 4.17 7.14
C PHE A 256 -11.00 3.75 8.60
N LEU A 257 -11.81 4.28 9.51
CA LEU A 257 -11.74 3.93 10.94
C LEU A 257 -12.11 2.47 11.20
N ALA A 258 -13.06 1.91 10.42
CA ALA A 258 -13.36 0.48 10.48
C ALA A 258 -12.13 -0.37 10.12
N GLY A 259 -11.43 -0.02 9.02
CA GLY A 259 -10.19 -0.67 8.61
C GLY A 259 -9.11 -0.56 9.68
N LEU A 260 -8.88 0.64 10.21
CA LEU A 260 -7.90 0.91 11.28
C LEU A 260 -8.15 0.06 12.53
N SER A 261 -9.42 -0.19 12.88
CA SER A 261 -9.77 -1.05 14.02
C SER A 261 -9.39 -2.51 13.80
N LEU A 262 -9.55 -3.01 12.58
CA LEU A 262 -9.20 -4.39 12.22
C LEU A 262 -7.69 -4.56 12.03
N ALA A 263 -6.97 -3.50 11.66
CA ALA A 263 -5.51 -3.48 11.57
C ALA A 263 -4.79 -3.85 12.88
N GLN A 264 -5.46 -3.64 14.02
CA GLN A 264 -4.94 -3.98 15.35
C GLN A 264 -5.13 -5.47 15.70
N LEU A 265 -5.86 -6.25 14.89
CA LEU A 265 -6.10 -7.65 15.14
C LEU A 265 -4.95 -8.52 14.59
N PRO A 266 -4.63 -9.66 15.23
CA PRO A 266 -3.58 -10.56 14.75
C PRO A 266 -3.83 -11.14 13.35
N TYR A 267 -5.07 -11.07 12.88
CA TYR A 267 -5.51 -11.62 11.58
C TYR A 267 -5.53 -10.57 10.44
N HIS A 268 -5.02 -9.34 10.66
CA HIS A 268 -5.13 -8.23 9.70
C HIS A 268 -4.55 -8.57 8.32
N LYS A 269 -3.43 -9.28 8.24
CA LYS A 269 -2.82 -9.68 6.96
C LYS A 269 -3.70 -10.63 6.15
N ASP A 270 -4.40 -11.55 6.81
CA ASP A 270 -5.34 -12.44 6.12
C ASP A 270 -6.57 -11.68 5.63
N LEU A 271 -7.04 -10.69 6.40
CA LEU A 271 -8.14 -9.80 6.00
C LEU A 271 -7.74 -8.95 4.78
N GLU A 272 -6.56 -8.34 4.82
CA GLU A 272 -5.98 -7.55 3.73
C GLU A 272 -5.96 -8.35 2.42
N ARG A 273 -5.39 -9.57 2.44
CA ARG A 273 -5.32 -10.44 1.26
C ARG A 273 -6.69 -10.78 0.66
N ARG A 274 -7.75 -10.86 1.47
CA ARG A 274 -9.09 -11.22 1.04
C ARG A 274 -9.89 -10.04 0.54
N VAL A 275 -9.71 -8.87 1.15
CA VAL A 275 -10.38 -7.62 0.75
C VAL A 275 -9.75 -7.06 -0.52
N HIS A 276 -8.45 -7.22 -0.69
CA HIS A 276 -7.69 -6.67 -1.81
C HIS A 276 -8.22 -7.04 -3.22
N PRO A 277 -8.62 -8.29 -3.54
CA PRO A 277 -9.20 -8.61 -4.85
C PRO A 277 -10.54 -7.91 -5.12
N LEU A 278 -11.40 -7.81 -4.09
CA LEU A 278 -12.66 -7.10 -4.19
C LEU A 278 -12.44 -5.61 -4.42
N MET A 279 -11.53 -5.03 -3.67
CA MET A 279 -11.14 -3.62 -3.84
C MET A 279 -10.60 -3.35 -5.25
N ASN A 280 -9.74 -4.21 -5.81
CA ASN A 280 -9.20 -4.03 -7.16
C ASN A 280 -10.31 -3.96 -8.23
N PHE A 281 -11.38 -4.74 -8.06
CA PHE A 281 -12.56 -4.67 -8.92
C PHE A 281 -13.21 -3.27 -8.84
N PHE A 282 -13.50 -2.80 -7.63
CA PHE A 282 -14.15 -1.50 -7.44
C PHE A 282 -13.26 -0.32 -7.83
N ILE A 283 -11.95 -0.40 -7.59
CA ILE A 283 -10.99 0.60 -8.06
C ILE A 283 -11.02 0.70 -9.59
N ALA A 284 -11.04 -0.44 -10.30
CA ALA A 284 -11.10 -0.42 -11.75
C ALA A 284 -12.38 0.28 -12.23
N VAL A 285 -13.53 -0.05 -11.65
CA VAL A 285 -14.81 0.62 -11.98
C VAL A 285 -14.72 2.11 -11.67
N PHE A 286 -14.27 2.50 -10.47
CA PHE A 286 -14.15 3.90 -10.06
C PHE A 286 -13.28 4.72 -11.02
N PHE A 287 -12.09 4.23 -11.38
CA PHE A 287 -11.22 5.00 -12.28
C PHE A 287 -11.72 5.04 -13.73
N VAL A 288 -12.40 3.99 -14.18
CA VAL A 288 -13.06 4.04 -15.50
C VAL A 288 -14.23 5.03 -15.47
N THR A 289 -15.08 5.01 -14.44
CA THR A 289 -16.19 5.98 -14.31
C THR A 289 -15.69 7.41 -14.16
N LEU A 290 -14.58 7.62 -13.43
CA LEU A 290 -13.91 8.92 -13.37
C LEU A 290 -13.48 9.40 -14.76
N GLY A 291 -12.94 8.51 -15.59
CA GLY A 291 -12.60 8.81 -16.98
C GLY A 291 -13.83 9.10 -17.84
N VAL A 292 -14.96 8.41 -17.61
CA VAL A 292 -16.23 8.66 -18.31
C VAL A 292 -16.79 10.04 -18.00
N GLN A 293 -16.65 10.49 -16.75
CA GLN A 293 -17.14 11.82 -16.31
C GLN A 293 -16.23 12.99 -16.70
N MET A 294 -15.06 12.72 -17.26
CA MET A 294 -14.09 13.77 -17.57
C MET A 294 -14.60 14.70 -18.67
N GLU A 295 -14.75 15.98 -18.36
CA GLU A 295 -15.09 17.02 -19.32
C GLU A 295 -13.83 17.52 -20.05
N PHE A 296 -13.60 17.01 -21.26
CA PHE A 296 -12.45 17.42 -22.06
C PHE A 296 -12.44 18.90 -22.38
N THR A 297 -13.61 19.50 -22.61
CA THR A 297 -13.72 20.92 -22.94
C THR A 297 -13.08 21.78 -21.85
N ALA A 298 -13.43 21.53 -20.58
CA ALA A 298 -12.85 22.24 -19.45
C ALA A 298 -11.33 22.01 -19.30
N ALA A 299 -10.86 20.78 -19.54
CA ALA A 299 -9.43 20.46 -19.49
C ALA A 299 -8.64 21.12 -20.63
N PHE A 300 -9.20 21.16 -21.85
CA PHE A 300 -8.56 21.81 -23.00
C PHE A 300 -8.59 23.34 -22.92
N GLU A 301 -9.69 23.95 -22.45
CA GLU A 301 -9.77 25.39 -22.21
C GLU A 301 -8.73 25.85 -21.17
N ASN A 302 -8.41 24.99 -20.20
CA ASN A 302 -7.43 25.23 -19.15
C ASN A 302 -6.10 24.50 -19.39
N LEU A 303 -5.78 24.13 -20.63
CA LEU A 303 -4.57 23.35 -20.94
C LEU A 303 -3.28 23.98 -20.41
N GLY A 304 -3.18 25.30 -20.45
CA GLY A 304 -2.05 26.04 -19.87
C GLY A 304 -1.91 25.81 -18.36
N ALA A 305 -3.03 25.85 -17.63
CA ALA A 305 -3.06 25.55 -16.20
C ALA A 305 -2.71 24.09 -15.91
N VAL A 306 -3.31 23.14 -16.65
CA VAL A 306 -3.00 21.70 -16.53
C VAL A 306 -1.51 21.43 -16.72
N LEU A 307 -0.89 22.01 -17.76
CA LEU A 307 0.54 21.80 -18.01
C LEU A 307 1.43 22.45 -16.93
N ILE A 308 1.11 23.66 -16.47
CA ILE A 308 1.87 24.33 -15.41
C ILE A 308 1.74 23.58 -14.09
N LEU A 309 0.55 23.15 -13.71
CA LEU A 309 0.32 22.39 -12.49
C LEU A 309 0.97 21.00 -12.56
N SER A 310 0.91 20.32 -13.72
CA SER A 310 1.62 19.05 -13.93
C SER A 310 3.14 19.23 -13.80
N LEU A 311 3.69 20.32 -14.38
CA LEU A 311 5.11 20.62 -14.27
C LEU A 311 5.51 20.96 -12.83
N PHE A 312 4.65 21.66 -12.10
CA PHE A 312 4.84 21.94 -10.68
C PHE A 312 4.91 20.64 -9.86
N VAL A 313 4.03 19.68 -10.12
CA VAL A 313 4.05 18.37 -9.43
C VAL A 313 5.30 17.56 -9.84
N LEU A 314 5.61 17.48 -11.14
CA LEU A 314 6.71 16.66 -11.66
C LEU A 314 8.10 17.18 -11.30
N ILE A 315 8.25 18.49 -11.11
CA ILE A 315 9.54 19.13 -10.82
C ILE A 315 9.53 19.81 -9.46
N GLY A 316 8.47 20.56 -9.13
CA GLY A 316 8.39 21.32 -7.88
C GLY A 316 8.35 20.43 -6.65
N ASN A 317 7.52 19.35 -6.65
CA ASN A 317 7.49 18.41 -5.54
C ASN A 317 8.84 17.72 -5.32
N PRO A 318 9.48 17.10 -6.34
CA PRO A 318 10.84 16.58 -6.19
C PRO A 318 11.86 17.62 -5.69
N PHE A 319 11.77 18.85 -6.16
CA PHE A 319 12.67 19.92 -5.71
C PHE A 319 12.48 20.22 -4.22
N ILE A 320 11.23 20.36 -3.76
CA ILE A 320 10.89 20.59 -2.35
C ILE A 320 11.40 19.42 -1.49
N PHE A 321 11.13 18.18 -1.90
CA PHE A 321 11.59 17.01 -1.18
C PHE A 321 13.10 16.91 -1.11
N MET A 322 13.77 17.13 -2.24
CA MET A 322 15.21 17.09 -2.30
C MET A 322 15.83 18.12 -1.35
N LEU A 323 15.23 19.32 -1.25
CA LEU A 323 15.66 20.36 -0.32
C LEU A 323 15.50 19.90 1.14
N ILE A 324 14.38 19.27 1.48
CA ILE A 324 14.11 18.79 2.84
C ILE A 324 15.06 17.65 3.21
N ILE A 325 15.17 16.61 2.37
CA ILE A 325 15.94 15.40 2.67
C ILE A 325 17.44 15.69 2.72
N THR A 326 17.96 16.58 1.83
CA THR A 326 19.37 16.99 1.88
C THR A 326 19.68 17.81 3.13
N ARG A 327 18.73 18.64 3.61
CA ARG A 327 18.86 19.34 4.91
C ARG A 327 18.90 18.38 6.10
N MET A 328 18.31 17.20 5.97
CA MET A 328 18.37 16.13 6.95
C MET A 328 19.64 15.26 6.85
N LYS A 329 20.61 15.69 6.03
CA LYS A 329 21.95 15.11 5.86
C LYS A 329 21.99 13.73 5.18
N TYR A 330 20.99 13.40 4.36
CA TYR A 330 21.06 12.22 3.49
C TYR A 330 21.90 12.48 2.24
N LYS A 331 22.49 11.41 1.68
CA LYS A 331 23.28 11.51 0.44
C LYS A 331 22.42 12.02 -0.72
N GLU A 332 23.07 12.72 -1.65
CA GLU A 332 22.42 13.31 -2.83
C GLU A 332 21.61 12.28 -3.64
N LYS A 333 22.17 11.07 -3.85
CA LYS A 333 21.49 10.00 -4.61
C LYS A 333 20.24 9.50 -3.90
N THR A 334 20.31 9.26 -2.59
CA THR A 334 19.15 8.85 -1.76
C THR A 334 18.08 9.94 -1.76
N ALA A 335 18.47 11.21 -1.55
CA ALA A 335 17.55 12.33 -1.59
C ALA A 335 16.87 12.47 -2.96
N PHE A 336 17.62 12.32 -4.05
CA PHE A 336 17.10 12.38 -5.41
C PHE A 336 16.10 11.25 -5.68
N LYS A 337 16.47 9.99 -5.42
CA LYS A 337 15.59 8.84 -5.65
C LYS A 337 14.30 8.94 -4.82
N THR A 338 14.38 9.28 -3.53
CA THR A 338 13.19 9.53 -2.70
C THR A 338 12.35 10.68 -3.27
N SER A 339 12.97 11.76 -3.73
CA SER A 339 12.24 12.91 -4.27
C SER A 339 11.47 12.58 -5.55
N VAL A 340 12.02 11.74 -6.40
CA VAL A 340 11.38 11.30 -7.65
C VAL A 340 10.13 10.44 -7.37
N THR A 341 10.10 9.69 -6.26
CA THR A 341 8.92 8.87 -5.92
C THR A 341 7.67 9.69 -5.59
N VAL A 342 7.82 10.97 -5.24
CA VAL A 342 6.71 11.87 -4.90
C VAL A 342 6.30 12.81 -6.03
N ALA A 343 6.79 12.59 -7.25
CA ALA A 343 6.56 13.43 -8.42
C ALA A 343 5.20 13.19 -9.09
N GLN A 344 4.15 12.86 -8.35
CA GLN A 344 2.82 12.60 -8.88
C GLN A 344 1.76 12.97 -7.85
N ILE A 345 0.51 13.16 -8.31
CA ILE A 345 -0.62 13.24 -7.38
C ILE A 345 -1.17 11.84 -7.07
N SER A 346 -2.00 11.76 -6.03
CA SER A 346 -2.60 10.52 -5.53
C SER A 346 -4.00 10.31 -6.08
N GLU A 347 -4.47 9.05 -6.02
CA GLU A 347 -5.88 8.69 -6.09
C GLU A 347 -6.73 9.45 -5.08
N PHE A 348 -6.20 9.77 -3.92
CA PHE A 348 -6.88 10.57 -2.91
C PHE A 348 -7.17 12.01 -3.35
N SER A 349 -6.40 12.55 -4.29
CA SER A 349 -6.66 13.88 -4.87
C SER A 349 -7.99 13.90 -5.64
N PHE A 350 -8.34 12.80 -6.30
CA PHE A 350 -9.63 12.66 -7.00
C PHE A 350 -10.78 12.49 -6.02
N ILE A 351 -10.59 11.69 -4.97
CA ILE A 351 -11.60 11.51 -3.92
C ILE A 351 -11.84 12.83 -3.20
N PHE A 352 -10.79 13.57 -2.86
CA PHE A 352 -10.88 14.90 -2.26
C PHE A 352 -11.65 15.89 -3.15
N ALA A 353 -11.40 15.87 -4.46
CA ALA A 353 -12.13 16.69 -5.40
C ALA A 353 -13.61 16.27 -5.52
N TYR A 354 -13.87 14.96 -5.56
CA TYR A 354 -15.24 14.43 -5.56
C TYR A 354 -16.04 14.85 -4.32
N MET A 355 -15.44 14.75 -3.13
CA MET A 355 -16.04 15.25 -1.89
C MET A 355 -16.30 16.77 -1.94
N GLY A 356 -15.40 17.53 -2.57
CA GLY A 356 -15.58 18.96 -2.77
C GLY A 356 -16.76 19.30 -3.68
N ILE A 357 -17.01 18.49 -4.70
CA ILE A 357 -18.19 18.61 -5.59
C ILE A 357 -19.46 18.25 -4.81
N ALA A 358 -19.45 17.13 -4.10
CA ALA A 358 -20.60 16.67 -3.31
C ALA A 358 -20.98 17.69 -2.22
N ALA A 359 -19.99 18.42 -1.67
CA ALA A 359 -20.20 19.52 -0.73
C ALA A 359 -20.60 20.85 -1.42
N GLY A 360 -20.69 20.91 -2.75
CA GLY A 360 -21.03 22.14 -3.50
C GLY A 360 -19.96 23.23 -3.47
N LEU A 361 -18.72 22.90 -3.09
CA LEU A 361 -17.62 23.85 -2.94
C LEU A 361 -16.83 24.10 -4.23
N ILE A 362 -16.81 23.11 -5.13
CA ILE A 362 -16.14 23.16 -6.44
C ILE A 362 -17.04 22.57 -7.53
N GLY A 363 -16.77 22.93 -8.79
CA GLY A 363 -17.48 22.41 -9.96
C GLY A 363 -16.74 21.26 -10.66
N LEU A 364 -17.40 20.63 -11.62
CA LEU A 364 -16.86 19.55 -12.46
C LEU A 364 -15.67 19.99 -13.32
N ASP A 365 -15.59 21.27 -13.66
CA ASP A 365 -14.47 21.89 -14.36
C ASP A 365 -13.14 21.70 -13.61
N LEU A 366 -13.15 21.90 -12.29
CA LEU A 366 -12.00 21.72 -11.44
C LEU A 366 -11.59 20.25 -11.32
N MET A 367 -12.57 19.35 -11.23
CA MET A 367 -12.36 17.91 -11.26
C MET A 367 -11.64 17.48 -12.54
N SER A 368 -12.06 18.03 -13.68
CA SER A 368 -11.45 17.72 -14.99
C SER A 368 -9.98 18.19 -15.05
N ILE A 369 -9.65 19.35 -14.46
CA ILE A 369 -8.28 19.83 -14.34
C ILE A 369 -7.45 18.87 -13.46
N ILE A 370 -7.95 18.51 -12.27
CA ILE A 370 -7.26 17.58 -11.36
C ILE A 370 -7.05 16.23 -12.03
N SER A 371 -8.07 15.72 -12.75
CA SER A 371 -8.00 14.44 -13.47
C SER A 371 -6.93 14.47 -14.58
N ALA A 372 -6.87 15.55 -15.35
CA ALA A 372 -5.85 15.72 -16.38
C ALA A 372 -4.43 15.82 -15.80
N VAL A 373 -4.26 16.58 -14.71
CA VAL A 373 -2.97 16.67 -13.99
C VAL A 373 -2.58 15.30 -13.43
N GLY A 374 -3.52 14.56 -12.85
CA GLY A 374 -3.29 13.21 -12.34
C GLY A 374 -2.84 12.25 -13.41
N LEU A 375 -3.56 12.21 -14.52
CA LEU A 375 -3.24 11.35 -15.67
C LEU A 375 -1.80 11.59 -16.16
N ILE A 376 -1.43 12.87 -16.36
CA ILE A 376 -0.10 13.25 -16.83
C ILE A 376 0.97 12.91 -15.78
N THR A 377 0.75 13.31 -14.53
CA THR A 377 1.79 13.18 -13.49
C THR A 377 2.02 11.73 -13.08
N ILE A 378 0.96 10.91 -12.96
CA ILE A 378 1.10 9.48 -12.63
C ILE A 378 1.80 8.74 -13.79
N ALA A 379 1.43 9.03 -15.04
CA ALA A 379 2.08 8.39 -16.20
C ALA A 379 3.56 8.75 -16.30
N VAL A 380 3.90 10.05 -16.22
CA VAL A 380 5.29 10.51 -16.35
C VAL A 380 6.15 10.09 -15.16
N SER A 381 5.64 10.20 -13.94
CA SER A 381 6.38 9.81 -12.73
C SER A 381 6.69 8.31 -12.68
N ALA A 382 5.81 7.46 -13.22
CA ALA A 382 6.08 6.03 -13.33
C ALA A 382 7.39 5.77 -14.10
N TYR A 383 7.59 6.46 -15.23
CA TYR A 383 8.84 6.36 -15.98
C TYR A 383 10.02 7.02 -15.22
N MET A 384 9.79 8.13 -14.53
CA MET A 384 10.84 8.77 -13.71
C MET A 384 11.34 7.83 -12.60
N ILE A 385 10.45 7.06 -11.98
CA ILE A 385 10.78 6.08 -10.94
C ILE A 385 11.54 4.89 -11.56
N LEU A 386 11.00 4.30 -12.63
CA LEU A 386 11.62 3.16 -13.31
C LEU A 386 13.03 3.48 -13.82
N TYR A 387 13.23 4.68 -14.33
CA TYR A 387 14.50 5.16 -14.88
C TYR A 387 15.20 6.17 -13.96
N SER A 388 15.03 6.05 -12.64
CA SER A 388 15.58 7.00 -11.66
C SER A 388 17.11 7.04 -11.65
N ASP A 389 17.82 5.93 -11.94
CA ASP A 389 19.28 5.90 -12.01
C ASP A 389 19.82 6.65 -13.24
N PRO A 390 19.38 6.37 -14.48
CA PRO A 390 19.76 7.19 -15.64
C PRO A 390 19.40 8.67 -15.49
N LEU A 391 18.23 8.96 -14.90
CA LEU A 391 17.77 10.32 -14.67
C LEU A 391 18.68 11.05 -13.67
N TYR A 392 19.11 10.37 -12.60
CA TYR A 392 20.07 10.91 -11.64
C TYR A 392 21.40 11.27 -12.31
N GLU A 393 21.98 10.34 -13.10
CA GLU A 393 23.24 10.58 -13.80
C GLU A 393 23.12 11.72 -14.82
N TRP A 394 21.99 11.83 -15.50
CA TRP A 394 21.69 12.94 -16.40
C TRP A 394 21.66 14.28 -15.64
N CYS A 395 20.89 14.38 -14.54
CA CYS A 395 20.82 15.57 -13.71
C CYS A 395 22.18 15.97 -13.13
N ARG A 396 22.99 14.98 -12.72
CA ARG A 396 24.35 15.18 -12.21
C ARG A 396 25.29 15.71 -13.28
N LYS A 397 25.24 15.16 -14.51
CA LYS A 397 26.05 15.61 -15.67
C LYS A 397 25.79 17.07 -15.99
N PHE A 398 24.54 17.52 -15.94
CA PHE A 398 24.17 18.91 -16.17
C PHE A 398 24.29 19.82 -14.94
N ARG A 399 24.85 19.32 -13.85
CA ARG A 399 25.02 20.04 -12.57
C ARG A 399 23.73 20.61 -11.98
N LEU A 400 22.58 20.07 -12.35
CA LEU A 400 21.27 20.48 -11.81
C LEU A 400 21.15 20.20 -10.30
N LEU A 401 21.91 19.24 -9.80
CA LEU A 401 21.96 18.85 -8.39
C LEU A 401 23.00 19.66 -7.57
N ALA A 402 23.75 20.57 -8.22
CA ALA A 402 24.79 21.33 -7.54
C ALA A 402 24.34 22.15 -6.30
N PRO A 403 23.10 22.71 -6.25
CA PRO A 403 22.57 23.37 -5.06
C PRO A 403 22.34 22.46 -3.87
N PHE A 404 22.19 21.14 -4.11
CA PHE A 404 21.80 20.12 -3.14
C PHE A 404 22.98 19.28 -2.63
N LYS A 405 24.21 19.74 -2.81
CA LYS A 405 25.38 19.03 -2.28
C LYS A 405 25.24 18.81 -0.78
N ALA A 406 24.81 17.61 -0.42
CA ALA A 406 24.81 17.17 0.97
C ALA A 406 26.27 17.11 1.46
N ARG A 407 26.56 17.67 2.63
CA ARG A 407 27.75 17.33 3.40
C ARG A 407 27.74 15.82 3.58
N GLN A 408 28.90 15.16 3.43
CA GLN A 408 29.09 13.72 3.62
C GLN A 408 28.23 13.19 4.79
N GLY A 409 27.04 12.69 4.47
CA GLY A 409 26.18 11.99 5.40
C GLY A 409 26.49 10.51 5.28
N GLU A 410 26.65 9.83 6.39
CA GLU A 410 26.65 8.38 6.41
C GLU A 410 25.23 7.93 6.06
N ASP A 411 25.07 7.14 4.98
CA ASP A 411 23.90 6.28 4.85
C ASP A 411 24.05 5.23 5.95
N ARG A 412 23.41 5.47 7.09
CA ARG A 412 23.30 4.45 8.12
C ARG A 412 22.41 3.36 7.55
N GLU A 413 23.03 2.19 7.41
CA GLU A 413 22.44 0.89 7.11
C GLU A 413 22.01 0.64 5.64
N GLU A 414 22.98 0.40 4.74
CA GLU A 414 22.91 -0.88 4.05
C GLU A 414 23.00 -1.95 5.16
N LYS A 415 21.92 -2.67 5.48
CA LYS A 415 22.05 -3.95 6.15
C LYS A 415 23.09 -4.70 5.34
N GLU A 416 24.23 -5.06 5.94
CA GLU A 416 25.19 -5.95 5.29
C GLU A 416 24.37 -7.13 4.77
N LYS A 417 24.42 -7.36 3.44
CA LYS A 417 23.74 -8.51 2.86
C LYS A 417 24.18 -9.73 3.64
N ARG A 418 23.21 -10.51 4.12
CA ARG A 418 23.48 -11.77 4.77
C ARG A 418 24.07 -12.71 3.73
N VAL A 419 25.34 -13.00 3.81
CA VAL A 419 26.02 -13.92 2.90
C VAL A 419 26.56 -15.10 3.70
N GLY A 420 26.31 -16.31 3.22
CA GLY A 420 26.85 -17.53 3.82
C GLY A 420 26.19 -17.93 5.15
N HIS A 421 24.99 -17.45 5.44
CA HIS A 421 24.19 -17.89 6.60
C HIS A 421 23.45 -19.20 6.29
N VAL A 422 23.02 -19.91 7.33
CA VAL A 422 22.13 -21.07 7.22
C VAL A 422 20.71 -20.60 7.57
N ALA A 423 19.78 -20.69 6.61
CA ALA A 423 18.39 -20.37 6.83
C ALA A 423 17.61 -21.61 7.28
N ILE A 424 16.89 -21.52 8.39
CA ILE A 424 16.05 -22.60 8.92
C ILE A 424 14.59 -22.15 8.81
N VAL A 425 13.80 -22.88 8.05
CA VAL A 425 12.38 -22.61 7.84
C VAL A 425 11.55 -23.54 8.74
N GLY A 426 10.72 -22.92 9.59
CA GLY A 426 9.93 -23.64 10.60
C GLY A 426 10.69 -23.82 11.92
N MET A 427 10.44 -22.92 12.87
CA MET A 427 11.07 -22.96 14.21
C MET A 427 10.25 -23.78 15.22
N ASN A 428 9.80 -24.97 14.77
CA ASN A 428 9.22 -25.99 15.62
C ASN A 428 10.30 -26.66 16.49
N GLY A 429 9.95 -27.69 17.25
CA GLY A 429 10.90 -28.41 18.13
C GLY A 429 12.14 -28.97 17.40
N LEU A 430 11.99 -29.36 16.11
CA LEU A 430 13.12 -29.83 15.27
C LEU A 430 13.95 -28.64 14.80
N GLY A 431 13.32 -27.60 14.25
CA GLY A 431 14.02 -26.41 13.76
C GLY A 431 14.83 -25.71 14.84
N ARG A 432 14.30 -25.60 16.07
CA ARG A 432 15.00 -25.04 17.22
C ARG A 432 16.27 -25.84 17.57
N ARG A 433 16.16 -27.16 17.62
CA ARG A 433 17.30 -28.02 17.93
C ARG A 433 18.40 -27.96 16.86
N ILE A 434 17.99 -27.87 15.58
CA ILE A 434 18.94 -27.68 14.47
C ILE A 434 19.62 -26.32 14.61
N ALA A 435 18.88 -25.26 14.92
CA ALA A 435 19.41 -23.92 15.12
C ALA A 435 20.45 -23.88 16.24
N GLU A 436 20.13 -24.44 17.41
CA GLU A 436 21.03 -24.54 18.56
C GLU A 436 22.35 -25.29 18.21
N ALA A 437 22.21 -26.43 17.54
CA ALA A 437 23.37 -27.23 17.14
C ALA A 437 24.28 -26.53 16.11
N LEU A 438 23.70 -25.71 15.22
CA LEU A 438 24.46 -24.93 14.24
C LEU A 438 25.14 -23.72 14.87
N VAL A 439 24.47 -23.05 15.80
CA VAL A 439 25.06 -21.94 16.58
C VAL A 439 26.24 -22.43 17.41
N GLU A 440 26.14 -23.60 18.08
CA GLU A 440 27.25 -24.21 18.82
C GLU A 440 28.46 -24.52 17.93
N ARG A 441 28.25 -24.77 16.63
CA ARG A 441 29.31 -24.96 15.62
C ARG A 441 29.86 -23.65 15.05
N GLY A 442 29.32 -22.48 15.48
CA GLY A 442 29.76 -21.17 15.04
C GLY A 442 29.18 -20.74 13.70
N GLU A 443 28.11 -21.39 13.20
CA GLU A 443 27.43 -20.99 11.99
C GLU A 443 26.48 -19.79 12.26
N ARG A 444 26.33 -18.92 11.26
CA ARG A 444 25.35 -17.85 11.32
C ARG A 444 24.00 -18.43 10.93
N VAL A 445 23.02 -18.37 11.81
CA VAL A 445 21.70 -18.98 11.61
C VAL A 445 20.63 -17.89 11.55
N LEU A 446 19.78 -17.98 10.53
CA LEU A 446 18.53 -17.22 10.38
C LEU A 446 17.36 -18.18 10.58
N GLY A 447 16.54 -17.96 11.61
CA GLY A 447 15.29 -18.70 11.83
C GLY A 447 14.11 -18.00 11.17
N ILE A 448 13.29 -18.71 10.40
CA ILE A 448 12.11 -18.19 9.71
C ILE A 448 10.88 -18.96 10.21
N ASP A 449 9.89 -18.25 10.76
CA ASP A 449 8.58 -18.82 11.14
C ASP A 449 7.51 -17.74 11.04
N ASN A 450 6.25 -18.12 10.83
CA ASN A 450 5.11 -17.23 10.84
C ASN A 450 4.60 -16.89 12.25
N ASP A 451 5.04 -17.61 13.26
CA ASP A 451 4.71 -17.42 14.67
C ASP A 451 5.86 -16.75 15.42
N PRO A 452 5.69 -15.46 15.83
CA PRO A 452 6.73 -14.74 16.57
C PRO A 452 7.17 -15.44 17.86
N GLY A 453 6.23 -16.10 18.56
CA GLY A 453 6.52 -16.80 19.81
C GLY A 453 7.51 -17.96 19.66
N LYS A 454 7.64 -18.51 18.44
CA LYS A 454 8.63 -19.56 18.15
C LYS A 454 10.02 -19.03 17.89
N LEU A 455 10.20 -17.76 17.65
CA LEU A 455 11.47 -17.10 17.41
C LEU A 455 12.07 -16.50 18.69
N GLU A 456 11.27 -16.35 19.74
CA GLU A 456 11.73 -15.77 21.01
C GLU A 456 12.67 -16.73 21.77
N GLY A 457 13.73 -16.17 22.36
CA GLY A 457 14.62 -16.85 23.29
C GLY A 457 15.70 -17.76 22.66
N LEU A 458 15.88 -17.75 21.33
CA LEU A 458 16.77 -18.66 20.63
C LEU A 458 18.21 -18.15 20.43
N GLY A 459 18.49 -16.88 20.69
CA GLY A 459 19.82 -16.30 20.44
C GLY A 459 20.26 -16.30 18.97
N VAL A 460 19.34 -16.56 18.04
CA VAL A 460 19.53 -16.50 16.58
C VAL A 460 18.75 -15.32 16.01
N GLU A 461 19.18 -14.86 14.85
CA GLU A 461 18.41 -13.85 14.11
C GLU A 461 17.09 -14.47 13.64
N GLY A 462 15.96 -13.81 13.91
CA GLY A 462 14.62 -14.29 13.56
C GLY A 462 13.97 -13.43 12.48
N LEU A 463 13.37 -14.08 11.47
CA LEU A 463 12.53 -13.45 10.46
C LEU A 463 11.10 -13.98 10.59
N ILE A 464 10.15 -13.06 10.80
CA ILE A 464 8.72 -13.41 10.90
C ILE A 464 8.09 -13.32 9.53
N GLY A 465 7.59 -14.44 9.00
CA GLY A 465 6.88 -14.44 7.72
C GLY A 465 6.60 -15.84 7.19
N ASN A 466 5.71 -15.91 6.19
CA ASN A 466 5.44 -17.15 5.46
C ASN A 466 6.45 -17.27 4.30
N VAL A 467 7.26 -18.31 4.30
CA VAL A 467 8.28 -18.54 3.27
C VAL A 467 7.71 -18.81 1.87
N GLU A 468 6.42 -19.09 1.75
CA GLU A 468 5.73 -19.14 0.45
C GLU A 468 5.65 -17.78 -0.22
N ASP A 469 5.72 -16.69 0.55
CA ASP A 469 5.75 -15.33 0.04
C ASP A 469 7.15 -15.03 -0.53
N LEU A 470 7.21 -14.54 -1.76
CA LEU A 470 8.48 -14.20 -2.42
C LEU A 470 9.28 -13.16 -1.62
N SER A 471 8.58 -12.16 -1.08
CA SER A 471 9.18 -11.10 -0.27
C SER A 471 9.91 -11.62 0.98
N VAL A 472 9.40 -12.69 1.61
CA VAL A 472 10.06 -13.33 2.77
C VAL A 472 11.31 -14.07 2.34
N ARG A 473 11.29 -14.74 1.19
CA ARG A 473 12.48 -15.42 0.63
C ARG A 473 13.58 -14.43 0.25
N GLU A 474 13.19 -13.29 -0.33
CA GLU A 474 14.10 -12.19 -0.66
C GLU A 474 14.66 -11.51 0.60
N GLU A 475 13.83 -11.24 1.62
CA GLU A 475 14.27 -10.66 2.89
C GLU A 475 15.17 -11.63 3.67
N ALA A 476 14.92 -12.94 3.56
CA ALA A 476 15.79 -13.97 4.10
C ALA A 476 17.10 -14.14 3.33
N GLU A 477 17.23 -13.50 2.16
CA GLU A 477 18.38 -13.61 1.25
C GLU A 477 18.76 -15.07 0.98
N LEU A 478 17.73 -15.92 0.70
CA LEU A 478 17.93 -17.36 0.50
C LEU A 478 18.90 -17.66 -0.65
N GLU A 479 18.96 -16.80 -1.66
CA GLU A 479 19.88 -16.92 -2.80
C GLU A 479 21.36 -16.84 -2.40
N SER A 480 21.69 -16.16 -1.32
CA SER A 480 23.04 -15.99 -0.79
C SER A 480 23.31 -16.86 0.43
N ALA A 481 22.35 -17.69 0.84
CA ALA A 481 22.49 -18.60 1.95
C ALA A 481 23.49 -19.73 1.62
N LYS A 482 24.24 -20.18 2.64
CA LYS A 482 25.11 -21.36 2.55
C LYS A 482 24.28 -22.63 2.37
N MET A 483 23.12 -22.68 3.00
CA MET A 483 22.17 -23.80 2.99
C MET A 483 20.82 -23.35 3.49
N VAL A 484 19.75 -23.93 2.97
CA VAL A 484 18.38 -23.78 3.47
C VAL A 484 17.92 -25.12 4.06
N ILE A 485 17.39 -25.09 5.28
CA ILE A 485 16.89 -26.27 5.97
C ILE A 485 15.41 -26.07 6.28
N SER A 486 14.54 -26.93 5.76
CA SER A 486 13.13 -26.91 6.13
C SER A 486 12.83 -27.95 7.21
N ALA A 487 12.35 -27.46 8.36
CA ALA A 487 11.78 -28.27 9.43
C ALA A 487 10.23 -28.33 9.36
N LEU A 488 9.64 -27.81 8.28
CA LEU A 488 8.19 -27.80 8.08
C LEU A 488 7.68 -29.20 7.76
N GLN A 489 6.40 -29.43 8.15
CA GLN A 489 5.64 -30.65 7.83
C GLN A 489 4.58 -30.38 6.75
N ILE A 490 4.82 -29.37 5.91
CA ILE A 490 3.90 -28.92 4.85
C ILE A 490 4.59 -29.24 3.52
N GLU A 491 4.04 -30.19 2.79
CA GLU A 491 4.63 -30.73 1.56
C GLU A 491 4.72 -29.70 0.45
N ASP A 492 3.63 -28.97 0.18
CA ASP A 492 3.58 -27.94 -0.87
C ASP A 492 4.63 -26.85 -0.63
N THR A 493 4.79 -26.40 0.62
CA THR A 493 5.80 -25.41 0.99
C THR A 493 7.22 -25.96 0.78
N ASN A 494 7.45 -27.23 1.10
CA ASN A 494 8.74 -27.88 0.90
C ASN A 494 9.10 -28.01 -0.59
N LEU A 495 8.13 -28.30 -1.46
CA LEU A 495 8.32 -28.34 -2.91
C LEU A 495 8.64 -26.96 -3.48
N ILE A 496 7.92 -25.91 -3.04
CA ILE A 496 8.19 -24.51 -3.45
C ILE A 496 9.61 -24.09 -3.06
N LEU A 497 10.04 -24.43 -1.83
CA LEU A 497 11.39 -24.13 -1.37
C LEU A 497 12.45 -24.90 -2.14
N ALA A 498 12.22 -26.20 -2.40
CA ALA A 498 13.15 -27.03 -3.16
C ALA A 498 13.36 -26.46 -4.58
N TRP A 499 12.27 -26.08 -5.24
CA TRP A 499 12.32 -25.47 -6.56
C TRP A 499 13.08 -24.12 -6.55
N HIS A 500 12.80 -23.26 -5.59
CA HIS A 500 13.50 -21.98 -5.45
C HIS A 500 15.01 -22.16 -5.17
N CYS A 501 15.36 -23.09 -4.27
CA CYS A 501 16.76 -23.37 -3.97
C CYS A 501 17.51 -23.99 -5.17
N GLN A 502 16.83 -24.80 -5.99
CA GLN A 502 17.39 -25.34 -7.22
C GLN A 502 17.69 -24.23 -8.24
N GLU A 503 16.76 -23.28 -8.43
CA GLU A 503 16.98 -22.14 -9.33
C GLU A 503 18.17 -21.27 -8.90
N CYS A 504 18.31 -21.03 -7.57
CA CYS A 504 19.39 -20.21 -7.03
C CYS A 504 20.69 -20.98 -6.82
N GLY A 505 20.70 -22.32 -7.00
CA GLY A 505 21.87 -23.16 -6.77
C GLY A 505 22.27 -23.31 -5.30
N VAL A 506 21.34 -23.11 -4.36
CA VAL A 506 21.57 -23.22 -2.91
C VAL A 506 21.24 -24.62 -2.41
N PRO A 507 22.11 -25.27 -1.62
CA PRO A 507 21.82 -26.57 -1.04
C PRO A 507 20.57 -26.54 -0.16
N PHE A 508 19.64 -27.49 -0.37
CA PHE A 508 18.40 -27.59 0.35
C PHE A 508 18.29 -28.90 1.12
N VAL A 509 17.97 -28.81 2.41
CA VAL A 509 17.70 -29.94 3.30
C VAL A 509 16.23 -29.90 3.68
N VAL A 510 15.51 -30.99 3.44
CA VAL A 510 14.06 -31.03 3.63
C VAL A 510 13.63 -32.20 4.52
N ASN A 511 12.60 -31.98 5.31
CA ASN A 511 11.94 -33.01 6.09
C ASN A 511 10.81 -33.64 5.26
N ALA A 512 10.96 -34.88 4.84
CA ALA A 512 9.99 -35.63 4.09
C ALA A 512 9.22 -36.58 5.04
N PHE A 513 8.00 -36.21 5.41
CA PHE A 513 7.11 -37.04 6.22
C PHE A 513 6.36 -38.04 5.37
N ASP A 514 5.93 -37.65 4.18
CA ASP A 514 5.29 -38.54 3.22
C ASP A 514 6.30 -39.07 2.20
N LEU A 515 6.32 -40.38 2.04
CA LEU A 515 7.20 -41.04 1.07
C LEU A 515 6.81 -40.75 -0.38
N SER A 516 5.58 -40.28 -0.63
CA SER A 516 5.08 -40.00 -1.98
C SER A 516 5.77 -38.81 -2.64
N ILE A 517 6.25 -37.83 -1.86
CA ILE A 517 6.92 -36.62 -2.38
C ILE A 517 8.43 -36.80 -2.58
N ILE A 518 8.99 -37.91 -2.11
CA ILE A 518 10.44 -38.18 -2.23
C ILE A 518 10.92 -38.14 -3.69
N PRO A 519 10.22 -38.76 -4.65
CA PRO A 519 10.64 -38.69 -6.07
C PRO A 519 10.76 -37.25 -6.57
N ASP A 520 9.75 -36.40 -6.27
CA ASP A 520 9.71 -35.01 -6.72
C ASP A 520 10.84 -34.19 -6.08
N LEU A 521 11.11 -34.38 -4.79
CA LEU A 521 12.21 -33.75 -4.09
C LEU A 521 13.60 -34.19 -4.59
N LEU A 522 13.73 -35.45 -5.03
CA LEU A 522 14.95 -35.95 -5.64
C LEU A 522 15.17 -35.38 -7.03
N GLU A 523 14.12 -35.22 -7.84
CA GLU A 523 14.19 -34.54 -9.15
C GLU A 523 14.62 -33.07 -9.00
N LEU A 524 14.26 -32.42 -7.88
CA LEU A 524 14.66 -31.07 -7.54
C LEU A 524 16.05 -30.96 -6.91
N ASN A 525 16.87 -32.02 -6.96
CA ASN A 525 18.24 -32.05 -6.45
C ASN A 525 18.37 -31.62 -4.97
N SER A 526 17.42 -32.02 -4.12
CA SER A 526 17.53 -31.77 -2.67
C SER A 526 18.82 -32.40 -2.12
N ALA A 527 19.61 -31.61 -1.39
CA ALA A 527 20.91 -32.01 -0.94
C ALA A 527 20.84 -33.14 0.11
N TYR A 528 19.80 -33.18 0.90
CA TYR A 528 19.53 -34.21 1.89
C TYR A 528 18.04 -34.27 2.25
N LEU A 529 17.53 -35.51 2.38
CA LEU A 529 16.15 -35.77 2.84
C LEU A 529 16.21 -36.32 4.28
N MET A 530 15.55 -35.60 5.18
CA MET A 530 15.30 -36.11 6.53
C MET A 530 14.02 -36.96 6.48
N THR A 531 14.16 -38.26 6.69
CA THR A 531 13.04 -39.22 6.66
C THR A 531 12.86 -39.85 8.04
N PRO A 532 12.07 -39.23 8.94
CA PRO A 532 12.00 -39.63 10.34
C PRO A 532 11.65 -41.11 10.55
N PHE A 533 10.80 -41.69 9.70
CA PHE A 533 10.44 -43.10 9.77
C PHE A 533 11.58 -44.04 9.36
N ILE A 534 12.30 -43.74 8.28
CA ILE A 534 13.41 -44.56 7.78
C ILE A 534 14.61 -44.41 8.69
N ASP A 535 14.91 -43.20 9.12
CA ASP A 535 16.03 -42.90 10.01
C ASP A 535 15.80 -43.53 11.41
N GLY A 536 14.54 -43.54 11.88
CA GLY A 536 14.13 -44.22 13.11
C GLY A 536 14.27 -45.74 13.04
N LEU A 537 13.93 -46.35 11.90
CA LEU A 537 14.11 -47.78 11.68
C LEU A 537 15.60 -48.18 11.64
N LYS A 538 16.43 -47.41 10.93
CA LYS A 538 17.89 -47.64 10.91
C LYS A 538 18.51 -47.50 12.30
N MET A 539 18.07 -46.53 13.09
CA MET A 539 18.55 -46.33 14.45
C MET A 539 18.10 -47.46 15.38
N GLN A 540 16.91 -48.05 15.17
CA GLN A 540 16.48 -49.24 15.89
C GLN A 540 17.32 -50.48 15.51
N GLU A 541 17.66 -50.68 14.25
CA GLU A 541 18.53 -51.74 13.77
C GLU A 541 19.93 -51.61 14.39
N GLU A 542 20.54 -50.43 14.39
CA GLU A 542 21.82 -50.17 15.03
C GLU A 542 21.81 -50.41 16.55
N ILE A 543 20.70 -50.08 17.23
CA ILE A 543 20.52 -50.33 18.67
C ILE A 543 20.43 -51.85 18.92
N LEU A 544 19.66 -52.57 18.10
CA LEU A 544 19.50 -54.01 18.21
C LEU A 544 20.85 -54.71 17.95
N GLU A 545 21.61 -54.33 16.92
CA GLU A 545 22.96 -54.87 16.66
C GLU A 545 23.92 -54.62 17.83
N LYS A 546 23.88 -53.39 18.41
CA LYS A 546 24.67 -53.09 19.61
C LYS A 546 24.26 -53.89 20.83
N MET A 547 22.96 -54.15 21.01
CA MET A 547 22.48 -54.99 22.11
C MET A 547 22.82 -56.46 21.92
N GLU A 548 22.74 -56.99 20.69
CA GLU A 548 23.19 -58.38 20.40
C GLU A 548 24.71 -58.56 20.55
N GLY A 549 25.51 -57.50 20.28
CA GLY A 549 26.94 -57.48 20.52
C GLY A 549 27.35 -57.44 22.00
N LEU A 550 26.44 -57.00 22.90
CA LEU A 550 26.64 -57.00 24.36
C LEU A 550 26.28 -58.33 25.04
N HIS A 551 25.62 -59.22 24.33
CA HIS A 551 25.26 -60.57 24.80
C HIS A 551 26.19 -61.69 24.28
N LYS A 552 27.27 -61.35 23.56
CA LYS A 552 28.39 -62.19 23.20
C LYS A 552 29.63 -61.74 23.95
#